data_d565638d128ff3d0c76532959e4daa73
#
_entry.id   d565638d128ff3d0c76532959e4daa73
#
_cell.length_a   1.000
_cell.length_b   1.000
_cell.length_c   1.000
_cell.angle_alpha   90.00
_cell.angle_beta   90.00
_cell.angle_gamma   90.00
#
_symmetry.space_group_name_H-M   'P 1'
#
loop_
_entity.id
_entity.type
_entity.pdbx_description
1 polymer ?
#
loop_
_entity_poly.entity_id
_entity_poly.type
_entity_poly.pdbx_seq_one_letter_code
_entity_poly.pdbx_strand_id
1 'polypeptide(L)'
;MNTIVTSKEEILCVSRALIQNQGWKAVNIRTVAKECNISIGSVYNYFENKADLIAATVESVWHDIFHLSENMFSFDDFSGCIEWIFSCMKEGEKKYPGFFTLHSMSFLGEEKSSGQERMAQSWIHIKKGLHHVLLCDKKVKEDAFDETFTREKFIEIIFSLLLSALVKRDYDCTGIMGMMRRVLY
;
A
#
# COMPACT_ATOMS: atom_id res chain seq x y z
N MET A 1 -1.92 4.79 40.70
CA MET A 1 -1.09 4.86 39.46
C MET A 1 -2.04 4.83 38.27
N ASN A 2 -2.15 5.92 37.52
CA ASN A 2 -2.94 5.91 36.28
C ASN A 2 -2.15 5.11 35.26
N THR A 3 -2.57 3.89 34.97
CA THR A 3 -2.00 3.10 33.89
C THR A 3 -2.42 3.79 32.59
N ILE A 4 -1.46 4.41 31.88
CA ILE A 4 -1.72 4.95 30.55
C ILE A 4 -2.07 3.75 29.68
N VAL A 5 -3.35 3.67 29.30
CA VAL A 5 -3.84 2.63 28.42
C VAL A 5 -3.50 3.07 27.01
N THR A 6 -2.54 2.42 26.37
CA THR A 6 -2.23 2.60 24.94
C THR A 6 -2.89 1.50 24.12
N SER A 7 -3.04 1.72 22.85
CA SER A 7 -3.54 0.73 21.89
C SER A 7 -2.50 0.46 20.79
N LYS A 8 -2.65 -0.65 20.08
CA LYS A 8 -1.82 -0.95 18.90
C LYS A 8 -1.90 0.18 17.89
N GLU A 9 -3.09 0.73 17.65
CA GLU A 9 -3.30 1.82 16.69
C GLU A 9 -2.63 3.12 17.13
N GLU A 10 -2.65 3.47 18.42
CA GLU A 10 -1.92 4.64 18.92
C GLU A 10 -0.42 4.50 18.71
N ILE A 11 0.15 3.32 18.96
CA ILE A 11 1.57 3.04 18.71
C ILE A 11 1.89 3.18 17.22
N LEU A 12 1.04 2.67 16.33
CA LEU A 12 1.20 2.78 14.89
C LEU A 12 1.04 4.23 14.40
N CYS A 13 0.11 4.99 14.97
CA CYS A 13 -0.06 6.42 14.69
C CYS A 13 1.21 7.20 15.03
N VAL A 14 1.78 6.99 16.20
CA VAL A 14 3.04 7.60 16.62
C VAL A 14 4.20 7.16 15.70
N SER A 15 4.24 5.89 15.32
CA SER A 15 5.26 5.38 14.39
C SER A 15 5.16 6.05 13.01
N ARG A 16 3.95 6.27 12.47
CA ARG A 16 3.73 7.04 11.24
C ARG A 16 4.21 8.49 11.37
N ALA A 17 3.89 9.16 12.48
CA ALA A 17 4.34 10.52 12.74
C ALA A 17 5.86 10.62 12.84
N LEU A 18 6.53 9.65 13.45
CA LEU A 18 7.99 9.56 13.47
C LEU A 18 8.58 9.44 12.06
N ILE A 19 7.98 8.64 11.18
CA ILE A 19 8.44 8.51 9.80
C ILE A 19 8.32 9.85 9.07
N GLN A 20 7.19 10.52 9.20
CA GLN A 20 6.94 11.81 8.54
C GLN A 20 7.92 12.89 8.97
N ASN A 21 8.24 12.94 10.27
CA ASN A 21 9.05 14.02 10.85
C ASN A 21 10.56 13.73 10.84
N GLN A 22 10.96 12.47 10.97
CA GLN A 22 12.35 12.08 11.24
C GLN A 22 12.85 10.94 10.32
N GLY A 23 11.96 10.41 9.47
CA GLY A 23 12.25 9.32 8.56
C GLY A 23 12.25 7.94 9.22
N TRP A 24 12.41 6.90 8.42
CA TRP A 24 12.28 5.49 8.80
C TRP A 24 13.22 5.04 9.92
N LYS A 25 14.43 5.60 9.99
CA LYS A 25 15.43 5.25 11.01
C LYS A 25 14.98 5.61 12.43
N ALA A 26 14.03 6.53 12.57
CA ALA A 26 13.50 6.95 13.87
C ALA A 26 12.58 5.87 14.47
N VAL A 27 11.99 4.98 13.67
CA VAL A 27 11.08 3.94 14.17
C VAL A 27 11.89 2.80 14.78
N ASN A 28 11.90 2.75 16.08
CA ASN A 28 12.45 1.66 16.89
C ASN A 28 11.72 1.61 18.23
N ILE A 29 11.79 0.46 18.91
CA ILE A 29 11.05 0.20 20.16
C ILE A 29 11.24 1.30 21.21
N ARG A 30 12.49 1.79 21.39
CA ARG A 30 12.81 2.81 22.41
C ARG A 30 12.22 4.18 22.06
N THR A 31 12.39 4.62 20.82
CA THR A 31 11.84 5.91 20.36
C THR A 31 10.33 5.91 20.40
N VAL A 32 9.70 4.83 19.90
CA VAL A 32 8.25 4.70 19.90
C VAL A 32 7.70 4.68 21.34
N ALA A 33 8.30 3.91 22.24
CA ALA A 33 7.90 3.90 23.66
C ALA A 33 7.98 5.30 24.30
N LYS A 34 9.06 6.02 24.02
CA LYS A 34 9.27 7.40 24.52
C LYS A 34 8.21 8.35 24.00
N GLU A 35 7.95 8.35 22.69
CA GLU A 35 6.96 9.25 22.08
C GLU A 35 5.52 8.91 22.49
N CYS A 36 5.22 7.64 22.74
CA CYS A 36 3.92 7.21 23.31
C CYS A 36 3.83 7.46 24.82
N ASN A 37 4.90 7.89 25.48
CA ASN A 37 4.99 8.04 26.93
C ASN A 37 4.63 6.74 27.70
N ILE A 38 5.08 5.58 27.21
CA ILE A 38 4.88 4.26 27.79
C ILE A 38 6.20 3.55 28.06
N SER A 39 6.17 2.46 28.81
CA SER A 39 7.35 1.62 29.00
C SER A 39 7.70 0.82 27.73
N ILE A 40 8.97 0.47 27.57
CA ILE A 40 9.42 -0.45 26.51
C ILE A 40 8.66 -1.78 26.60
N GLY A 41 8.42 -2.30 27.81
CA GLY A 41 7.64 -3.50 28.05
C GLY A 41 6.20 -3.40 27.54
N SER A 42 5.60 -2.20 27.61
CA SER A 42 4.26 -1.96 27.08
C SER A 42 4.20 -2.10 25.55
N VAL A 43 5.26 -1.72 24.84
CA VAL A 43 5.34 -1.93 23.37
C VAL A 43 5.43 -3.41 23.04
N TYR A 44 6.18 -4.19 23.83
CA TYR A 44 6.29 -5.64 23.66
C TYR A 44 5.00 -6.42 23.95
N ASN A 45 4.01 -5.82 24.61
CA ASN A 45 2.69 -6.42 24.74
C ASN A 45 1.91 -6.46 23.41
N TYR A 46 2.29 -5.62 22.42
CA TYR A 46 1.62 -5.50 21.13
C TYR A 46 2.46 -6.02 19.95
N PHE A 47 3.80 -6.04 20.10
CA PHE A 47 4.74 -6.44 19.05
C PHE A 47 5.80 -7.36 19.64
N GLU A 48 5.95 -8.54 19.07
CA GLU A 48 6.87 -9.57 19.56
C GLU A 48 8.34 -9.10 19.56
N ASN A 49 8.70 -8.30 18.56
CA ASN A 49 10.06 -7.81 18.37
C ASN A 49 10.09 -6.55 17.50
N LYS A 50 11.29 -5.99 17.27
CA LYS A 50 11.47 -4.81 16.41
C LYS A 50 10.99 -5.05 14.99
N ALA A 51 11.20 -6.23 14.42
CA ALA A 51 10.81 -6.53 13.04
C ALA A 51 9.28 -6.55 12.90
N ASP A 52 8.56 -7.07 13.90
CA ASP A 52 7.10 -7.06 13.93
C ASP A 52 6.53 -5.62 14.03
N LEU A 53 7.11 -4.76 14.89
CA LEU A 53 6.75 -3.34 14.92
C LEU A 53 6.97 -2.67 13.57
N ILE A 54 8.11 -2.91 12.92
CA ILE A 54 8.41 -2.32 11.59
C ILE A 54 7.42 -2.83 10.55
N ALA A 55 7.16 -4.14 10.49
CA ALA A 55 6.21 -4.72 9.54
C ALA A 55 4.79 -4.15 9.72
N ALA A 56 4.30 -4.08 10.96
CA ALA A 56 3.01 -3.48 11.26
C ALA A 56 2.97 -1.97 10.94
N THR A 57 4.07 -1.25 11.14
CA THR A 57 4.17 0.16 10.76
C THR A 57 4.12 0.34 9.24
N VAL A 58 4.81 -0.50 8.48
CA VAL A 58 4.75 -0.51 7.00
C VAL A 58 3.31 -0.73 6.53
N GLU A 59 2.64 -1.76 7.06
CA GLU A 59 1.25 -2.05 6.75
C GLU A 59 0.34 -0.85 7.09
N SER A 60 0.53 -0.23 8.25
CA SER A 60 -0.20 0.96 8.68
C SER A 60 0.02 2.17 7.76
N VAL A 61 1.22 2.34 7.17
CA VAL A 61 1.49 3.39 6.17
C VAL A 61 0.75 3.10 4.86
N TRP A 62 0.73 1.84 4.39
CA TRP A 62 -0.07 1.45 3.22
C TRP A 62 -1.55 1.75 3.43
N HIS A 63 -2.10 1.41 4.60
CA HIS A 63 -3.48 1.72 4.96
C HIS A 63 -3.75 3.23 4.95
N ASP A 64 -2.83 4.03 5.47
CA ASP A 64 -2.97 5.49 5.53
C ASP A 64 -2.88 6.15 4.13
N ILE A 65 -2.01 5.63 3.25
CA ILE A 65 -1.85 6.15 1.88
C ILE A 65 -3.08 5.85 1.02
N PHE A 66 -3.56 4.61 1.04
CA PHE A 66 -4.64 4.16 0.15
C PHE A 66 -6.01 4.16 0.83
N HIS A 67 -6.10 4.68 2.07
CA HIS A 67 -7.35 4.66 2.84
C HIS A 67 -8.04 3.28 2.76
N LEU A 68 -7.25 2.21 2.99
CA LEU A 68 -7.68 0.81 2.85
C LEU A 68 -8.80 0.49 3.86
N SER A 69 -9.96 1.10 3.65
CA SER A 69 -11.23 0.74 4.28
C SER A 69 -11.97 -0.28 3.43
N GLU A 70 -13.01 -0.87 3.98
CA GLU A 70 -13.85 -1.88 3.30
C GLU A 70 -14.42 -1.42 1.94
N ASN A 71 -14.40 -0.12 1.64
CA ASN A 71 -14.93 0.50 0.42
C ASN A 71 -13.85 0.92 -0.60
N MET A 72 -12.59 0.48 -0.46
CA MET A 72 -11.47 0.91 -1.32
C MET A 72 -11.72 0.68 -2.82
N PHE A 73 -12.53 -0.30 -3.17
CA PHE A 73 -12.83 -0.66 -4.56
C PHE A 73 -14.30 -0.44 -4.96
N SER A 74 -14.96 0.56 -4.36
CA SER A 74 -16.34 0.95 -4.71
C SER A 74 -16.40 1.85 -5.95
N PHE A 75 -15.56 1.58 -6.95
CA PHE A 75 -15.55 2.31 -8.22
C PHE A 75 -16.42 1.59 -9.25
N ASP A 76 -17.25 2.35 -9.97
CA ASP A 76 -18.03 1.87 -11.13
C ASP A 76 -17.28 2.06 -12.46
N ASP A 77 -16.06 2.63 -12.42
CA ASP A 77 -15.22 2.99 -13.54
C ASP A 77 -13.76 2.60 -13.25
N PHE A 78 -13.23 1.69 -14.07
CA PHE A 78 -11.87 1.20 -13.89
C PHE A 78 -10.81 2.29 -14.10
N SER A 79 -11.04 3.18 -15.08
CA SER A 79 -10.14 4.32 -15.30
C SER A 79 -10.05 5.24 -14.11
N GLY A 80 -11.20 5.60 -13.51
CA GLY A 80 -11.26 6.43 -12.30
C GLY A 80 -10.56 5.76 -11.10
N CYS A 81 -10.69 4.45 -10.96
CA CYS A 81 -9.95 3.69 -9.94
C CYS A 81 -8.43 3.83 -10.11
N ILE A 82 -7.92 3.68 -11.33
CA ILE A 82 -6.48 3.80 -11.61
C ILE A 82 -5.98 5.23 -11.38
N GLU A 83 -6.71 6.26 -11.83
CA GLU A 83 -6.39 7.67 -11.56
C GLU A 83 -6.32 7.94 -10.04
N TRP A 84 -7.27 7.42 -9.28
CA TRP A 84 -7.28 7.54 -7.82
C TRP A 84 -6.06 6.87 -7.19
N ILE A 85 -5.68 5.66 -7.63
CA ILE A 85 -4.47 4.97 -7.14
C ILE A 85 -3.23 5.83 -7.38
N PHE A 86 -3.05 6.38 -8.59
CA PHE A 86 -1.92 7.26 -8.90
C PHE A 86 -1.92 8.54 -8.05
N SER A 87 -3.09 9.11 -7.78
CA SER A 87 -3.23 10.25 -6.87
C SER A 87 -2.80 9.89 -5.45
N CYS A 88 -3.25 8.74 -4.92
CA CYS A 88 -2.83 8.24 -3.61
C CYS A 88 -1.31 7.99 -3.54
N MET A 89 -0.71 7.40 -4.58
CA MET A 89 0.74 7.20 -4.67
C MET A 89 1.50 8.52 -4.63
N LYS A 90 1.06 9.51 -5.38
CA LYS A 90 1.66 10.85 -5.43
C LYS A 90 1.59 11.58 -4.08
N GLU A 91 0.45 11.56 -3.44
CA GLU A 91 0.27 12.16 -2.10
C GLU A 91 1.00 11.35 -1.02
N GLY A 92 1.00 10.02 -1.14
CA GLY A 92 1.74 9.13 -0.26
C GLY A 92 3.26 9.37 -0.29
N GLU A 93 3.85 9.62 -1.47
CA GLU A 93 5.27 9.97 -1.59
C GLU A 93 5.59 11.31 -0.92
N LYS A 94 4.68 12.29 -0.99
CA LYS A 94 4.85 13.58 -0.28
C LYS A 94 4.77 13.39 1.24
N LYS A 95 3.81 12.58 1.69
CA LYS A 95 3.53 12.34 3.12
C LYS A 95 4.60 11.45 3.77
N TYR A 96 5.13 10.47 3.03
CA TYR A 96 6.11 9.50 3.47
C TYR A 96 7.28 9.39 2.48
N PRO A 97 8.18 10.40 2.42
CA PRO A 97 9.24 10.43 1.42
C PRO A 97 10.12 9.18 1.42
N GLY A 98 10.30 8.57 0.25
CA GLY A 98 11.10 7.36 0.08
C GLY A 98 10.46 6.05 0.54
N PHE A 99 9.22 6.07 1.02
CA PHE A 99 8.50 4.88 1.46
C PHE A 99 8.45 3.80 0.38
N PHE A 100 7.97 4.16 -0.78
CA PHE A 100 7.80 3.22 -1.88
C PHE A 100 9.12 2.62 -2.35
N THR A 101 10.18 3.43 -2.47
CA THR A 101 11.49 2.94 -2.88
C THR A 101 12.08 1.93 -1.88
N LEU A 102 11.96 2.20 -0.59
CA LEU A 102 12.49 1.31 0.46
C LEU A 102 11.73 -0.02 0.51
N HIS A 103 10.42 0.01 0.30
CA HIS A 103 9.58 -1.16 0.50
C HIS A 103 9.23 -1.90 -0.80
N SER A 104 9.22 -1.24 -1.98
CA SER A 104 9.04 -1.94 -3.25
C SER A 104 10.28 -2.73 -3.67
N MET A 105 11.49 -2.27 -3.37
CA MET A 105 12.72 -3.03 -3.67
C MET A 105 12.87 -4.31 -2.85
N SER A 106 12.32 -4.35 -1.64
CA SER A 106 12.29 -5.56 -0.81
C SER A 106 11.48 -6.71 -1.45
N PHE A 107 10.65 -6.42 -2.45
CA PHE A 107 9.80 -7.39 -3.13
C PHE A 107 10.46 -8.04 -4.34
N LEU A 108 11.53 -7.44 -4.85
CA LEU A 108 12.32 -7.99 -5.96
C LEU A 108 13.43 -8.92 -5.47
N GLY A 109 13.63 -9.05 -4.15
CA GLY A 109 14.64 -9.91 -3.53
C GLY A 109 14.13 -11.33 -3.24
N GLU A 110 15.02 -12.32 -3.30
CA GLU A 110 14.70 -13.75 -3.11
C GLU A 110 14.56 -14.19 -1.64
N GLU A 111 14.82 -13.32 -0.66
CA GLU A 111 14.76 -13.68 0.75
C GLU A 111 13.33 -13.60 1.32
N LYS A 112 12.79 -14.75 1.71
CA LYS A 112 11.48 -14.89 2.36
C LYS A 112 11.52 -14.39 3.81
N SER A 113 11.06 -13.17 4.06
CA SER A 113 10.78 -12.68 5.41
C SER A 113 9.27 -12.68 5.69
N SER A 114 8.88 -12.74 6.97
CA SER A 114 7.47 -12.64 7.38
C SER A 114 6.77 -11.37 6.89
N GLY A 115 7.52 -10.29 6.68
CA GLY A 115 7.04 -9.05 6.09
C GLY A 115 6.69 -9.18 4.60
N GLN A 116 7.44 -9.99 3.84
CA GLN A 116 7.18 -10.26 2.43
C GLN A 116 5.92 -11.10 2.23
N GLU A 117 5.65 -12.08 3.10
CA GLU A 117 4.43 -12.89 3.03
C GLU A 117 3.17 -12.04 3.30
N ARG A 118 3.20 -11.15 4.29
CA ARG A 118 2.10 -10.21 4.57
C ARG A 118 1.84 -9.28 3.39
N MET A 119 2.90 -8.78 2.77
CA MET A 119 2.78 -7.89 1.61
C MET A 119 2.29 -8.63 0.36
N ALA A 120 2.74 -9.87 0.11
CA ALA A 120 2.25 -10.68 -0.98
C ALA A 120 0.73 -10.91 -0.89
N GLN A 121 0.21 -11.12 0.33
CA GLN A 121 -1.23 -11.22 0.58
C GLN A 121 -1.96 -9.90 0.27
N SER A 122 -1.39 -8.75 0.66
CA SER A 122 -1.95 -7.43 0.35
C SER A 122 -2.02 -7.21 -1.17
N TRP A 123 -1.03 -7.64 -1.93
CA TRP A 123 -1.03 -7.52 -3.39
C TRP A 123 -2.05 -8.41 -4.08
N ILE A 124 -2.23 -9.64 -3.56
CA ILE A 124 -3.31 -10.52 -4.02
C ILE A 124 -4.66 -9.82 -3.78
N HIS A 125 -4.84 -9.16 -2.64
CA HIS A 125 -6.05 -8.43 -2.32
C HIS A 125 -6.27 -7.23 -3.27
N ILE A 126 -5.22 -6.44 -3.54
CA ILE A 126 -5.27 -5.32 -4.48
C ILE A 126 -5.65 -5.82 -5.88
N LYS A 127 -4.99 -6.87 -6.39
CA LYS A 127 -5.31 -7.44 -7.71
C LYS A 127 -6.75 -7.96 -7.78
N LYS A 128 -7.24 -8.61 -6.74
CA LYS A 128 -8.66 -9.02 -6.66
C LYS A 128 -9.61 -7.83 -6.68
N GLY A 129 -9.29 -6.76 -5.96
CA GLY A 129 -10.07 -5.53 -5.98
C GLY A 129 -10.09 -4.87 -7.36
N LEU A 130 -8.95 -4.73 -8.01
CA LEU A 130 -8.85 -4.23 -9.39
C LEU A 130 -9.67 -5.09 -10.37
N HIS A 131 -9.59 -6.40 -10.24
CA HIS A 131 -10.38 -7.32 -11.06
C HIS A 131 -11.88 -7.12 -10.83
N HIS A 132 -12.30 -6.94 -9.58
CA HIS A 132 -13.69 -6.66 -9.24
C HIS A 132 -14.19 -5.36 -9.88
N VAL A 133 -13.42 -4.26 -9.76
CA VAL A 133 -13.77 -2.97 -10.39
C VAL A 133 -13.87 -3.11 -11.91
N LEU A 134 -12.94 -3.84 -12.53
CA LEU A 134 -12.97 -4.09 -13.97
C LEU A 134 -14.23 -4.86 -14.42
N LEU A 135 -14.70 -5.81 -13.60
CA LEU A 135 -15.94 -6.56 -13.87
C LEU A 135 -17.20 -5.69 -13.70
N CYS A 136 -17.16 -4.72 -12.78
CA CYS A 136 -18.29 -3.82 -12.53
C CYS A 136 -18.41 -2.69 -13.55
N ASP A 137 -17.32 -2.38 -14.28
CA ASP A 137 -17.31 -1.31 -15.27
C ASP A 137 -18.07 -1.68 -16.53
N LYS A 138 -19.29 -1.17 -16.64
CA LYS A 138 -20.21 -1.42 -17.77
C LYS A 138 -19.81 -0.73 -19.08
N LYS A 139 -18.80 0.14 -19.06
CA LYS A 139 -18.30 0.84 -20.25
C LYS A 139 -17.26 0.03 -21.00
N VAL A 140 -16.74 -1.04 -20.38
CA VAL A 140 -15.78 -1.93 -21.03
C VAL A 140 -16.46 -2.64 -22.20
N LYS A 141 -15.86 -2.50 -23.40
CA LYS A 141 -16.42 -3.12 -24.62
C LYS A 141 -16.37 -4.66 -24.53
N GLU A 142 -17.32 -5.34 -25.15
CA GLU A 142 -17.48 -6.79 -25.06
C GLU A 142 -16.28 -7.56 -25.62
N ASP A 143 -15.64 -7.02 -26.66
CA ASP A 143 -14.47 -7.59 -27.34
C ASP A 143 -13.11 -7.13 -26.78
N ALA A 144 -13.11 -6.46 -25.62
CA ALA A 144 -11.86 -6.03 -24.96
C ALA A 144 -10.97 -7.19 -24.54
N PHE A 145 -11.53 -8.36 -24.31
CA PHE A 145 -10.85 -9.55 -23.80
C PHE A 145 -11.20 -10.79 -24.60
N ASP A 146 -10.21 -11.67 -24.77
CA ASP A 146 -10.33 -12.97 -25.44
C ASP A 146 -9.53 -14.06 -24.71
N GLU A 147 -9.42 -15.27 -25.30
CA GLU A 147 -8.68 -16.39 -24.71
C GLU A 147 -7.16 -16.12 -24.57
N THR A 148 -6.60 -15.26 -25.41
CA THR A 148 -5.19 -14.89 -25.40
C THR A 148 -4.88 -13.70 -24.50
N PHE A 149 -5.81 -12.77 -24.38
CA PHE A 149 -5.74 -11.56 -23.59
C PHE A 149 -6.90 -11.49 -22.59
N THR A 150 -6.76 -12.18 -21.47
CA THR A 150 -7.81 -12.27 -20.45
C THR A 150 -7.79 -11.09 -19.49
N ARG A 151 -8.87 -10.89 -18.73
CA ARG A 151 -8.94 -9.87 -17.67
C ARG A 151 -7.83 -10.01 -16.64
N GLU A 152 -7.52 -11.25 -16.26
CA GLU A 152 -6.44 -11.54 -15.30
C GLU A 152 -5.08 -11.10 -15.84
N LYS A 153 -4.77 -11.39 -17.11
CA LYS A 153 -3.53 -10.94 -17.76
C LYS A 153 -3.46 -9.42 -17.83
N PHE A 154 -4.58 -8.77 -18.14
CA PHE A 154 -4.65 -7.31 -18.15
C PHE A 154 -4.39 -6.73 -16.75
N ILE A 155 -4.98 -7.27 -15.70
CA ILE A 155 -4.73 -6.85 -14.31
C ILE A 155 -3.26 -7.06 -13.93
N GLU A 156 -2.61 -8.16 -14.32
CA GLU A 156 -1.18 -8.36 -14.08
C GLU A 156 -0.32 -7.31 -14.78
N ILE A 157 -0.67 -6.91 -16.01
CA ILE A 157 0.03 -5.83 -16.73
C ILE A 157 -0.16 -4.50 -16.00
N ILE A 158 -1.40 -4.13 -15.68
CA ILE A 158 -1.69 -2.88 -14.94
C ILE A 158 -0.95 -2.86 -13.61
N PHE A 159 -0.99 -3.95 -12.86
CA PHE A 159 -0.30 -4.05 -11.58
C PHE A 159 1.22 -3.88 -11.73
N SER A 160 1.82 -4.46 -12.77
CA SER A 160 3.25 -4.30 -13.09
C SER A 160 3.59 -2.84 -13.42
N LEU A 161 2.71 -2.13 -14.13
CA LEU A 161 2.88 -0.71 -14.42
C LEU A 161 2.77 0.15 -13.15
N LEU A 162 1.85 -0.16 -12.24
CA LEU A 162 1.75 0.49 -10.92
C LEU A 162 3.04 0.30 -10.11
N LEU A 163 3.58 -0.92 -10.06
CA LEU A 163 4.85 -1.19 -9.38
C LEU A 163 6.01 -0.43 -10.03
N SER A 164 6.07 -0.37 -11.37
CA SER A 164 7.08 0.40 -12.09
C SER A 164 7.00 1.88 -11.73
N ALA A 165 5.80 2.45 -11.65
CA ALA A 165 5.59 3.85 -11.25
C ALA A 165 6.10 4.11 -9.82
N LEU A 166 5.82 3.21 -8.87
CA LEU A 166 6.32 3.29 -7.49
C LEU A 166 7.86 3.29 -7.43
N VAL A 167 8.50 2.36 -8.16
CA VAL A 167 9.97 2.23 -8.17
C VAL A 167 10.63 3.44 -8.82
N LYS A 168 10.07 3.93 -9.94
CA LYS A 168 10.60 5.08 -10.68
C LYS A 168 10.22 6.43 -10.06
N ARG A 169 9.29 6.47 -9.12
CA ARG A 169 8.67 7.68 -8.58
C ARG A 169 8.06 8.54 -9.68
N ASP A 170 7.56 7.91 -10.70
CA ASP A 170 6.89 8.56 -11.82
C ASP A 170 5.38 8.31 -11.69
N TYR A 171 4.68 9.32 -11.25
CA TYR A 171 3.24 9.27 -10.97
C TYR A 171 2.41 9.93 -12.08
N ASP A 172 2.98 10.09 -13.29
CA ASP A 172 2.21 10.45 -14.47
C ASP A 172 1.49 9.22 -15.04
N CYS A 173 0.19 9.18 -14.89
CA CYS A 173 -0.64 8.10 -15.42
C CYS A 173 -1.13 8.31 -16.86
N THR A 174 -0.78 9.43 -17.50
CA THR A 174 -1.32 9.83 -18.83
C THR A 174 -1.15 8.74 -19.88
N GLY A 175 0.04 8.12 -19.96
CA GLY A 175 0.31 7.03 -20.89
C GLY A 175 -0.52 5.77 -20.60
N ILE A 176 -0.64 5.41 -19.34
CA ILE A 176 -1.44 4.23 -18.89
C ILE A 176 -2.91 4.48 -19.19
N MET A 177 -3.43 5.67 -18.89
CA MET A 177 -4.80 6.07 -19.20
C MET A 177 -5.08 6.06 -20.70
N GLY A 178 -4.14 6.54 -21.51
CA GLY A 178 -4.24 6.49 -22.96
C GLY A 178 -4.26 5.07 -23.53
N MET A 179 -3.49 4.15 -22.96
CA MET A 179 -3.50 2.73 -23.30
C MET A 179 -4.85 2.08 -22.90
N MET A 180 -5.26 2.26 -21.64
CA MET A 180 -6.51 1.69 -21.13
C MET A 180 -7.72 2.14 -21.95
N ARG A 181 -7.78 3.42 -22.32
CA ARG A 181 -8.86 3.97 -23.15
C ARG A 181 -8.97 3.30 -24.52
N ARG A 182 -7.86 2.85 -25.11
CA ARG A 182 -7.86 2.13 -26.38
C ARG A 182 -8.17 0.65 -26.25
N VAL A 183 -7.83 0.06 -25.11
CA VAL A 183 -8.01 -1.37 -24.83
C VAL A 183 -9.44 -1.64 -24.35
N LEU A 184 -9.92 -0.83 -23.41
CA LEU A 184 -11.17 -1.11 -22.69
C LEU A 184 -12.39 -0.45 -23.33
N TYR A 185 -12.20 0.75 -23.90
CA TYR A 185 -13.26 1.63 -24.41
C TYR A 185 -13.00 1.98 -25.89
#